data_e9a48e69403600a7e7f00bedf63fdcfd
#
_entry.id   e9a48e69403600a7e7f00bedf63fdcfd
#
_cell.length_a   1.000
_cell.length_b   1.000
_cell.length_c   1.000
_cell.angle_alpha   90.00
_cell.angle_beta   90.00
_cell.angle_gamma   90.00
#
_symmetry.space_group_name_H-M   'P 1'
#
loop_
_entity.id
_entity.type
_entity.pdbx_description
1 polymer ?
#
loop_
_entity_poly.entity_id
_entity_poly.type
_entity_poly.pdbx_seq_one_letter_code
_entity_poly.pdbx_strand_id
1 'polypeptide(L)'
;MSDRKGLNLPNLITIARIALALVVVPLLFVDEFGARMAAFVIFIVAAVSDLWDGYLARSRGLITNLGKLLDPIADKLLLVATFIPFYLISHGTGPDQPFPWFGDVLPLWIVIVIFGRELFITLFRSYAARRGVVIAAGQSGKYKAFSQNLFIGGAILWLALQSAARHRGWADSGFWAGWQIFHRGFCVVMLSVAVVLTVYSMLVYLWNYRSVVLATDRAR
;
A
#
# COMPACT_ATOMS: atom_id res chain seq x y z
N MET A 1 -17.98 -31.31 -10.36
CA MET A 1 -16.74 -30.50 -10.16
C MET A 1 -16.49 -30.41 -8.67
N SER A 2 -15.47 -31.10 -8.20
CA SER A 2 -15.13 -31.19 -6.76
C SER A 2 -14.75 -29.79 -6.25
N ASP A 3 -15.56 -29.27 -5.37
CA ASP A 3 -15.28 -28.08 -4.58
C ASP A 3 -14.03 -28.41 -3.70
N ARG A 4 -12.84 -28.05 -4.17
CA ARG A 4 -11.63 -28.18 -3.38
C ARG A 4 -11.68 -27.13 -2.26
N LYS A 5 -12.51 -27.46 -1.25
CA LYS A 5 -12.52 -26.80 0.06
C LYS A 5 -11.20 -27.14 0.75
N GLY A 6 -10.15 -26.37 0.49
CA GLY A 6 -8.85 -26.57 1.12
C GLY A 6 -7.99 -25.33 0.99
N LEU A 7 -7.19 -25.07 2.01
CA LEU A 7 -6.08 -24.13 1.97
C LEU A 7 -5.13 -24.59 0.86
N ASN A 8 -5.18 -23.93 -0.28
CA ASN A 8 -4.20 -24.13 -1.36
C ASN A 8 -3.01 -23.19 -1.15
N LEU A 9 -1.91 -23.44 -1.87
CA LEU A 9 -0.67 -22.68 -1.72
C LEU A 9 -0.88 -21.16 -1.92
N PRO A 10 -1.62 -20.65 -2.92
CA PRO A 10 -1.93 -19.23 -3.01
C PRO A 10 -2.63 -18.67 -1.76
N ASN A 11 -3.66 -19.35 -1.25
CA ASN A 11 -4.36 -18.88 -0.05
C ASN A 11 -3.44 -18.83 1.18
N LEU A 12 -2.53 -19.81 1.31
CA LEU A 12 -1.55 -19.82 2.41
C LEU A 12 -0.60 -18.62 2.32
N ILE A 13 -0.14 -18.28 1.11
CA ILE A 13 0.70 -17.10 0.87
C ILE A 13 -0.05 -15.82 1.25
N THR A 14 -1.33 -15.68 0.87
CA THR A 14 -2.16 -14.52 1.24
C THR A 14 -2.35 -14.41 2.75
N ILE A 15 -2.59 -15.53 3.46
CA ILE A 15 -2.70 -15.55 4.93
C ILE A 15 -1.37 -15.17 5.59
N ALA A 16 -0.26 -15.70 5.08
CA ALA A 16 1.07 -15.32 5.55
C ALA A 16 1.34 -13.83 5.37
N ARG A 17 0.94 -13.24 4.23
CA ARG A 17 1.04 -11.80 3.97
C ARG A 17 0.24 -10.97 4.97
N ILE A 18 -0.96 -11.40 5.34
CA ILE A 18 -1.77 -10.74 6.39
C ILE A 18 -1.00 -10.75 7.72
N ALA A 19 -0.44 -11.88 8.11
CA ALA A 19 0.36 -11.98 9.34
C ALA A 19 1.62 -11.08 9.28
N LEU A 20 2.34 -11.09 8.16
CA LEU A 20 3.50 -10.23 7.94
C LEU A 20 3.15 -8.74 8.00
N ALA A 21 2.01 -8.33 7.42
CA ALA A 21 1.55 -6.95 7.51
C ALA A 21 1.32 -6.50 8.96
N LEU A 22 0.76 -7.37 9.81
CA LEU A 22 0.57 -7.07 11.24
C LEU A 22 1.90 -6.96 11.99
N VAL A 23 2.91 -7.76 11.62
CA VAL A 23 4.25 -7.71 12.24
C VAL A 23 5.00 -6.42 11.86
N VAL A 24 4.78 -5.87 10.68
CA VAL A 24 5.40 -4.60 10.25
C VAL A 24 5.02 -3.44 11.18
N VAL A 25 3.78 -3.40 11.69
CA VAL A 25 3.28 -2.30 12.51
C VAL A 25 4.16 -2.03 13.75
N PRO A 26 4.32 -2.97 14.69
CA PRO A 26 5.14 -2.71 15.88
C PRO A 26 6.61 -2.43 15.55
N LEU A 27 7.17 -3.07 14.51
CA LEU A 27 8.56 -2.87 14.12
C LEU A 27 8.83 -1.43 13.63
N LEU A 28 7.86 -0.76 13.02
CA LEU A 28 8.00 0.63 12.58
C LEU A 28 8.07 1.61 13.76
N PHE A 29 7.38 1.32 14.86
CA PHE A 29 7.39 2.18 16.05
C PHE A 29 8.66 2.05 16.90
N VAL A 30 9.41 0.96 16.75
CA VAL A 30 10.70 0.81 17.42
C VAL A 30 11.75 1.66 16.70
N ASP A 31 12.28 2.68 17.39
CA ASP A 31 13.31 3.56 16.83
C ASP A 31 14.70 2.91 16.89
N GLU A 32 14.86 1.81 16.19
CA GLU A 32 16.09 1.04 16.08
C GLU A 32 16.30 0.58 14.64
N PHE A 33 17.54 0.68 14.15
CA PHE A 33 17.89 0.28 12.79
C PHE A 33 17.49 -1.16 12.48
N GLY A 34 17.78 -2.10 13.41
CA GLY A 34 17.49 -3.51 13.21
C GLY A 34 15.99 -3.80 13.06
N ALA A 35 15.16 -3.20 13.92
CA ALA A 35 13.71 -3.38 13.88
C ALA A 35 13.11 -2.82 12.57
N ARG A 36 13.49 -1.59 12.19
CA ARG A 36 13.01 -0.95 10.96
C ARG A 36 13.53 -1.62 9.70
N MET A 37 14.76 -2.15 9.72
CA MET A 37 15.28 -2.94 8.60
C MET A 37 14.55 -4.29 8.49
N ALA A 38 14.20 -4.93 9.60
CA ALA A 38 13.34 -6.11 9.59
C ALA A 38 11.96 -5.78 9.01
N ALA A 39 11.34 -4.64 9.40
CA ALA A 39 10.09 -4.17 8.81
C ALA A 39 10.22 -3.96 7.28
N PHE A 40 11.34 -3.40 6.81
CA PHE A 40 11.62 -3.23 5.39
C PHE A 40 11.66 -4.57 4.65
N VAL A 41 12.43 -5.52 5.16
CA VAL A 41 12.56 -6.85 4.53
C VAL A 41 11.21 -7.58 4.52
N ILE A 42 10.48 -7.56 5.64
CA ILE A 42 9.14 -8.16 5.73
C ILE A 42 8.18 -7.50 4.75
N PHE A 43 8.19 -6.18 4.63
CA PHE A 43 7.37 -5.46 3.65
C PHE A 43 7.70 -5.88 2.22
N ILE A 44 8.98 -5.95 1.84
CA ILE A 44 9.41 -6.39 0.50
C ILE A 44 8.94 -7.82 0.23
N VAL A 45 9.11 -8.73 1.18
CA VAL A 45 8.62 -10.12 1.05
C VAL A 45 7.11 -10.14 0.86
N ALA A 46 6.35 -9.38 1.64
CA ALA A 46 4.90 -9.30 1.52
C ALA A 46 4.47 -8.71 0.15
N ALA A 47 5.11 -7.64 -0.31
CA ALA A 47 4.78 -6.99 -1.58
C ALA A 47 5.13 -7.87 -2.80
N VAL A 48 6.25 -8.60 -2.76
CA VAL A 48 6.65 -9.53 -3.83
C VAL A 48 5.75 -10.78 -3.82
N SER A 49 5.39 -11.28 -2.64
CA SER A 49 4.50 -12.45 -2.50
C SER A 49 3.15 -12.22 -3.17
N ASP A 50 2.62 -10.98 -3.15
CA ASP A 50 1.38 -10.62 -3.85
C ASP A 50 1.44 -10.82 -5.36
N LEU A 51 2.58 -10.49 -5.97
CA LEU A 51 2.77 -10.71 -7.40
C LEU A 51 2.84 -12.21 -7.74
N TRP A 52 3.42 -13.00 -6.84
CA TRP A 52 3.64 -14.44 -7.04
C TRP A 52 2.38 -15.26 -6.82
N ASP A 53 1.59 -14.98 -5.77
CA ASP A 53 0.36 -15.75 -5.52
C ASP A 53 -0.68 -15.49 -6.62
N GLY A 54 -0.84 -14.25 -7.07
CA GLY A 54 -1.69 -13.90 -8.20
C GLY A 54 -1.25 -14.56 -9.52
N TYR A 55 0.05 -14.67 -9.78
CA TYR A 55 0.57 -15.41 -10.93
C TYR A 55 0.31 -16.91 -10.80
N LEU A 56 0.62 -17.48 -9.64
CA LEU A 56 0.48 -18.91 -9.37
C LEU A 56 -0.99 -19.37 -9.42
N ALA A 57 -1.91 -18.57 -8.85
CA ALA A 57 -3.34 -18.86 -8.87
C ALA A 57 -3.90 -18.91 -10.31
N ARG A 58 -3.47 -17.95 -11.16
CA ARG A 58 -3.89 -17.90 -12.57
C ARG A 58 -3.26 -19.00 -13.43
N SER A 59 -1.96 -19.22 -13.31
CA SER A 59 -1.21 -20.18 -14.15
C SER A 59 -1.59 -21.63 -13.84
N ARG A 60 -1.97 -21.95 -12.61
CA ARG A 60 -2.33 -23.31 -12.18
C ARG A 60 -3.84 -23.54 -12.03
N GLY A 61 -4.68 -22.55 -12.34
CA GLY A 61 -6.14 -22.67 -12.19
C GLY A 61 -6.59 -22.90 -10.74
N LEU A 62 -5.80 -22.43 -9.75
CA LEU A 62 -6.04 -22.62 -8.32
C LEU A 62 -6.86 -21.48 -7.70
N ILE A 63 -7.68 -20.83 -8.50
CA ILE A 63 -8.53 -19.71 -8.02
C ILE A 63 -9.64 -20.29 -7.13
N THR A 64 -9.70 -19.80 -5.86
CA THR A 64 -10.71 -20.19 -4.87
C THR A 64 -11.58 -19.01 -4.46
N ASN A 65 -12.77 -19.28 -3.94
CA ASN A 65 -13.63 -18.24 -3.37
C ASN A 65 -13.00 -17.58 -2.14
N LEU A 66 -12.26 -18.36 -1.35
CA LEU A 66 -11.52 -17.85 -0.19
C LEU A 66 -10.40 -16.88 -0.62
N GLY A 67 -9.59 -17.23 -1.63
CA GLY A 67 -8.55 -16.34 -2.17
C GLY A 67 -9.13 -15.02 -2.67
N LYS A 68 -10.20 -15.06 -3.47
CA LYS A 68 -10.90 -13.85 -3.94
C LYS A 68 -11.37 -12.93 -2.82
N LEU A 69 -11.64 -13.45 -1.61
CA LEU A 69 -12.01 -12.67 -0.44
C LEU A 69 -10.79 -12.14 0.31
N LEU A 70 -9.75 -12.97 0.47
CA LEU A 70 -8.56 -12.65 1.25
C LEU A 70 -7.65 -11.64 0.55
N ASP A 71 -7.48 -11.73 -0.78
CA ASP A 71 -6.58 -10.84 -1.54
C ASP A 71 -6.90 -9.34 -1.32
N PRO A 72 -8.16 -8.87 -1.51
CA PRO A 72 -8.48 -7.46 -1.26
C PRO A 72 -8.31 -7.03 0.21
N ILE A 73 -8.39 -7.97 1.15
CA ILE A 73 -8.16 -7.69 2.58
C ILE A 73 -6.66 -7.54 2.84
N ALA A 74 -5.84 -8.46 2.33
CA ALA A 74 -4.39 -8.44 2.50
C ALA A 74 -3.77 -7.17 1.92
N ASP A 75 -4.17 -6.76 0.70
CA ASP A 75 -3.69 -5.54 0.05
C ASP A 75 -3.99 -4.29 0.87
N LYS A 76 -5.22 -4.17 1.35
CA LYS A 76 -5.62 -3.02 2.17
C LYS A 76 -4.96 -3.03 3.54
N LEU A 77 -4.79 -4.21 4.14
CA LEU A 77 -4.13 -4.35 5.43
C LEU A 77 -2.67 -3.91 5.36
N LEU A 78 -1.94 -4.30 4.32
CA LEU A 78 -0.55 -3.88 4.13
C LEU A 78 -0.44 -2.36 3.97
N LEU A 79 -1.37 -1.75 3.24
CA LEU A 79 -1.45 -0.30 3.09
C LEU A 79 -1.74 0.41 4.44
N VAL A 80 -2.71 -0.09 5.21
CA VAL A 80 -3.04 0.41 6.55
C VAL A 80 -1.86 0.25 7.50
N ALA A 81 -1.25 -0.93 7.51
CA ALA A 81 -0.12 -1.29 8.37
C ALA A 81 1.15 -0.46 8.14
N THR A 82 1.21 0.30 7.05
CA THR A 82 2.34 1.19 6.73
C THR A 82 1.96 2.66 6.83
N PHE A 83 0.90 3.12 6.17
CA PHE A 83 0.51 4.53 6.15
C PHE A 83 0.06 5.06 7.52
N ILE A 84 -0.65 4.25 8.33
CA ILE A 84 -1.06 4.69 9.67
C ILE A 84 0.15 4.89 10.59
N PRO A 85 1.10 3.93 10.71
CA PRO A 85 2.35 4.17 11.41
C PRO A 85 3.14 5.39 10.87
N PHE A 86 3.25 5.57 9.54
CA PHE A 86 3.94 6.74 8.98
C PHE A 86 3.30 8.05 9.41
N TYR A 87 1.97 8.12 9.39
CA TYR A 87 1.26 9.29 9.85
C TYR A 87 1.54 9.56 11.35
N LEU A 88 1.40 8.53 12.19
CA LEU A 88 1.61 8.67 13.63
C LEU A 88 3.07 8.98 14.00
N ILE A 89 4.04 8.35 13.34
CA ILE A 89 5.46 8.60 13.55
C ILE A 89 5.82 10.03 13.14
N SER A 90 5.32 10.48 11.98
CA SER A 90 5.64 11.82 11.46
C SER A 90 4.98 12.96 12.25
N HIS A 91 3.92 12.68 13.03
CA HIS A 91 3.24 13.66 13.89
C HIS A 91 3.52 13.42 15.38
N GLY A 92 4.30 12.41 15.72
CA GLY A 92 4.65 12.08 17.10
C GLY A 92 5.59 13.11 17.73
N THR A 93 5.60 13.15 19.07
CA THR A 93 6.50 13.98 19.87
C THR A 93 7.87 13.34 20.13
N GLY A 94 8.20 12.26 19.42
CA GLY A 94 9.49 11.57 19.51
C GLY A 94 10.66 12.42 19.00
N PRO A 95 11.92 11.96 19.15
CA PRO A 95 13.07 12.65 18.62
C PRO A 95 12.84 12.93 17.14
N ASP A 96 13.03 14.20 16.73
CA ASP A 96 12.75 14.74 15.40
C ASP A 96 13.17 13.76 14.30
N GLN A 97 12.18 13.09 13.74
CA GLN A 97 12.38 12.19 12.61
C GLN A 97 11.81 12.87 11.39
N PRO A 98 12.64 13.53 10.58
CA PRO A 98 12.13 14.13 9.37
C PRO A 98 11.53 13.04 8.49
N PHE A 99 10.24 13.12 8.23
CA PHE A 99 9.58 12.24 7.28
C PHE A 99 9.96 12.68 5.84
N PRO A 100 10.15 11.77 4.88
CA PRO A 100 10.62 12.14 3.55
C PRO A 100 9.50 12.78 2.69
N TRP A 101 8.92 13.87 3.20
CA TRP A 101 7.91 14.70 2.55
C TRP A 101 8.14 16.18 2.84
N PHE A 102 7.40 17.06 2.17
CA PHE A 102 7.43 18.50 2.43
C PHE A 102 6.94 18.80 3.85
N GLY A 103 7.69 19.60 4.58
CA GLY A 103 7.41 19.94 5.98
C GLY A 103 7.66 18.80 6.97
N ASP A 104 8.40 17.75 6.55
CA ASP A 104 8.86 16.63 7.39
C ASP A 104 7.74 15.78 8.02
N VAL A 105 6.51 15.92 7.57
CA VAL A 105 5.34 15.16 8.05
C VAL A 105 4.54 14.58 6.87
N LEU A 106 3.87 13.47 7.10
CA LEU A 106 2.90 12.93 6.14
C LEU A 106 1.54 13.64 6.29
N PRO A 107 1.10 14.48 5.34
CA PRO A 107 -0.15 15.22 5.50
C PRO A 107 -1.37 14.30 5.53
N LEU A 108 -2.32 14.58 6.41
CA LEU A 108 -3.57 13.82 6.55
C LEU A 108 -4.36 13.73 5.24
N TRP A 109 -4.34 14.79 4.42
CA TRP A 109 -5.07 14.79 3.14
C TRP A 109 -4.56 13.70 2.18
N ILE A 110 -3.27 13.37 2.19
CA ILE A 110 -2.70 12.27 1.38
C ILE A 110 -3.31 10.94 1.83
N VAL A 111 -3.35 10.71 3.15
CA VAL A 111 -3.94 9.51 3.75
C VAL A 111 -5.41 9.41 3.34
N ILE A 112 -6.17 10.50 3.47
CA ILE A 112 -7.60 10.56 3.09
C ILE A 112 -7.78 10.26 1.60
N VAL A 113 -6.96 10.83 0.70
CA VAL A 113 -7.08 10.59 -0.75
C VAL A 113 -6.80 9.13 -1.08
N ILE A 114 -5.74 8.54 -0.52
CA ILE A 114 -5.37 7.16 -0.80
C ILE A 114 -6.43 6.20 -0.27
N PHE A 115 -6.79 6.28 1.02
CA PHE A 115 -7.77 5.37 1.62
C PHE A 115 -9.20 5.63 1.15
N GLY A 116 -9.57 6.89 0.98
CA GLY A 116 -10.88 7.29 0.46
C GLY A 116 -11.14 6.68 -0.92
N ARG A 117 -10.14 6.73 -1.80
CA ARG A 117 -10.24 6.08 -3.11
C ARG A 117 -10.36 4.56 -3.00
N GLU A 118 -9.56 3.90 -2.15
CA GLU A 118 -9.64 2.45 -1.98
C GLU A 118 -11.02 2.01 -1.48
N LEU A 119 -11.55 2.72 -0.48
CA LEU A 119 -12.87 2.47 0.06
C LEU A 119 -13.95 2.74 -0.99
N PHE A 120 -13.91 3.90 -1.63
CA PHE A 120 -14.88 4.30 -2.64
C PHE A 120 -14.98 3.28 -3.77
N ILE A 121 -13.85 2.90 -4.39
CA ILE A 121 -13.85 1.94 -5.50
C ILE A 121 -14.37 0.57 -5.06
N THR A 122 -14.05 0.15 -3.84
CA THR A 122 -14.52 -1.14 -3.32
C THR A 122 -16.04 -1.14 -3.12
N LEU A 123 -16.58 -0.09 -2.51
CA LEU A 123 -18.02 0.07 -2.31
C LEU A 123 -18.76 0.18 -3.65
N PHE A 124 -18.19 0.95 -4.57
CA PHE A 124 -18.78 1.13 -5.89
C PHE A 124 -18.80 -0.16 -6.71
N ARG A 125 -17.72 -0.97 -6.67
CA ARG A 125 -17.70 -2.29 -7.30
C ARG A 125 -18.74 -3.23 -6.69
N SER A 126 -18.89 -3.23 -5.38
CA SER A 126 -19.89 -4.03 -4.69
C SER A 126 -21.32 -3.61 -5.07
N TYR A 127 -21.54 -2.31 -5.19
CA TYR A 127 -22.82 -1.76 -5.63
C TYR A 127 -23.14 -2.13 -7.08
N ALA A 128 -22.19 -1.98 -8.01
CA ALA A 128 -22.35 -2.34 -9.40
C ALA A 128 -22.59 -3.84 -9.61
N ALA A 129 -21.88 -4.69 -8.85
CA ALA A 129 -22.05 -6.14 -8.90
C ALA A 129 -23.45 -6.57 -8.47
N ARG A 130 -24.06 -5.91 -7.47
CA ARG A 130 -25.46 -6.15 -7.07
C ARG A 130 -26.46 -5.79 -8.17
N ARG A 131 -26.05 -4.94 -9.13
CA ARG A 131 -26.84 -4.58 -10.32
C ARG A 131 -26.49 -5.38 -11.57
N GLY A 132 -25.72 -6.46 -11.42
CA GLY A 132 -25.31 -7.33 -12.54
C GLY A 132 -24.20 -6.75 -13.42
N VAL A 133 -23.58 -5.60 -13.03
CA VAL A 133 -22.50 -4.98 -13.79
C VAL A 133 -21.15 -5.39 -13.20
N VAL A 134 -20.38 -6.17 -13.97
CA VAL A 134 -19.02 -6.57 -13.59
C VAL A 134 -18.02 -5.53 -14.05
N ILE A 135 -17.33 -4.92 -13.08
CA ILE A 135 -16.36 -3.87 -13.34
C ILE A 135 -14.94 -4.43 -13.29
N ALA A 136 -14.24 -4.42 -14.43
CA ALA A 136 -12.86 -4.87 -14.53
C ALA A 136 -11.86 -3.89 -13.89
N ALA A 137 -10.73 -4.42 -13.41
CA ALA A 137 -9.62 -3.60 -12.91
C ALA A 137 -8.89 -2.95 -14.10
N GLY A 138 -8.77 -1.62 -14.10
CA GLY A 138 -8.03 -0.86 -15.12
C GLY A 138 -6.51 -0.93 -14.92
N GLN A 139 -5.74 -0.68 -16.00
CA GLN A 139 -4.27 -0.66 -15.95
C GLN A 139 -3.72 0.46 -15.03
N SER A 140 -4.41 1.60 -14.94
CA SER A 140 -4.04 2.71 -14.05
C SER A 140 -3.94 2.30 -12.57
N GLY A 141 -4.74 1.32 -12.14
CA GLY A 141 -4.66 0.76 -10.79
C GLY A 141 -3.35 0.01 -10.51
N LYS A 142 -2.73 -0.61 -11.50
CA LYS A 142 -1.45 -1.33 -11.35
C LYS A 142 -0.28 -0.35 -11.13
N TYR A 143 -0.20 0.68 -11.96
CA TYR A 143 0.85 1.71 -11.81
C TYR A 143 0.76 2.46 -10.48
N LYS A 144 -0.47 2.77 -10.05
CA LYS A 144 -0.72 3.35 -8.73
C LYS A 144 -0.17 2.46 -7.61
N ALA A 145 -0.54 1.17 -7.59
CA ALA A 145 -0.10 0.23 -6.57
C ALA A 145 1.43 0.06 -6.58
N PHE A 146 2.04 0.01 -7.75
CA PHE A 146 3.49 -0.05 -7.90
C PHE A 146 4.19 1.19 -7.30
N SER A 147 3.73 2.40 -7.64
CA SER A 147 4.29 3.65 -7.09
C SER A 147 4.09 3.75 -5.58
N GLN A 148 2.94 3.30 -5.05
CA GLN A 148 2.69 3.23 -3.62
C GLN A 148 3.66 2.28 -2.92
N ASN A 149 3.89 1.09 -3.46
CA ASN A 149 4.82 0.12 -2.89
C ASN A 149 6.27 0.64 -2.90
N LEU A 150 6.68 1.33 -3.98
CA LEU A 150 8.00 1.97 -4.04
C LEU A 150 8.15 3.07 -2.97
N PHE A 151 7.12 3.91 -2.81
CA PHE A 151 7.11 4.92 -1.75
C PHE A 151 7.18 4.28 -0.36
N ILE A 152 6.34 3.26 -0.08
CA ILE A 152 6.32 2.59 1.23
C ILE A 152 7.68 1.98 1.55
N GLY A 153 8.26 1.23 0.62
CA GLY A 153 9.60 0.66 0.79
C GLY A 153 10.65 1.74 1.02
N GLY A 154 10.63 2.81 0.23
CA GLY A 154 11.51 3.97 0.41
C GLY A 154 11.33 4.63 1.78
N ALA A 155 10.09 4.84 2.23
CA ALA A 155 9.82 5.46 3.52
C ALA A 155 10.25 4.59 4.72
N ILE A 156 10.05 3.27 4.66
CA ILE A 156 10.55 2.34 5.70
C ILE A 156 12.08 2.38 5.74
N LEU A 157 12.73 2.29 4.58
CA LEU A 157 14.19 2.38 4.48
C LEU A 157 14.71 3.73 4.97
N TRP A 158 14.01 4.84 4.68
CA TRP A 158 14.31 6.16 5.23
C TRP A 158 14.32 6.14 6.75
N LEU A 159 13.27 5.65 7.38
CA LEU A 159 13.16 5.56 8.83
C LEU A 159 14.28 4.68 9.42
N ALA A 160 14.61 3.55 8.79
CA ALA A 160 15.69 2.68 9.22
C ALA A 160 17.06 3.37 9.18
N LEU A 161 17.37 4.05 8.08
CA LEU A 161 18.64 4.76 7.89
C LEU A 161 18.75 5.99 8.81
N GLN A 162 17.66 6.70 9.08
CA GLN A 162 17.63 7.78 10.06
C GLN A 162 17.98 7.28 11.47
N SER A 163 17.43 6.12 11.88
CA SER A 163 17.79 5.50 13.15
C SER A 163 19.27 5.12 13.19
N ALA A 164 19.81 4.56 12.11
CA ALA A 164 21.24 4.23 12.02
C ALA A 164 22.12 5.48 12.11
N ALA A 165 21.79 6.55 11.40
CA ALA A 165 22.56 7.78 11.38
C ALA A 165 22.66 8.43 12.77
N ARG A 166 21.54 8.44 13.52
CA ARG A 166 21.52 8.96 14.90
C ARG A 166 22.36 8.13 15.86
N HIS A 167 22.22 6.79 15.82
CA HIS A 167 22.91 5.93 16.78
C HIS A 167 24.39 5.69 16.45
N ARG A 168 24.80 5.87 15.19
CA ARG A 168 26.17 5.58 14.70
C ARG A 168 26.97 6.82 14.35
N GLY A 169 26.43 8.03 14.55
CA GLY A 169 27.14 9.28 14.30
C GLY A 169 27.42 9.59 12.83
N TRP A 170 26.63 9.07 11.89
CA TRP A 170 26.80 9.36 10.45
C TRP A 170 26.25 10.73 10.05
N ALA A 171 25.49 11.35 10.94
CA ALA A 171 24.72 12.57 10.66
C ALA A 171 25.57 13.72 10.10
N ASP A 172 26.84 13.80 10.48
CA ASP A 172 27.74 14.91 10.12
C ASP A 172 28.55 14.65 8.83
N SER A 173 28.34 13.51 8.14
CA SER A 173 29.10 13.22 6.92
C SER A 173 28.44 13.88 5.69
N GLY A 174 29.29 14.48 4.81
CA GLY A 174 28.80 15.06 3.55
C GLY A 174 28.11 14.05 2.63
N PHE A 175 28.54 12.78 2.68
CA PHE A 175 27.85 11.69 1.97
C PHE A 175 26.41 11.52 2.46
N TRP A 176 26.19 11.55 3.79
CA TRP A 176 24.87 11.43 4.37
C TRP A 176 23.93 12.55 3.94
N ALA A 177 24.42 13.78 3.92
CA ALA A 177 23.61 14.92 3.45
C ALA A 177 23.16 14.72 1.97
N GLY A 178 24.07 14.31 1.08
CA GLY A 178 23.74 14.00 -0.31
C GLY A 178 22.75 12.84 -0.45
N TRP A 179 22.94 11.79 0.35
CA TRP A 179 22.03 10.66 0.37
C TRP A 179 20.60 11.06 0.83
N GLN A 180 20.50 11.88 1.87
CA GLN A 180 19.21 12.39 2.35
C GLN A 180 18.46 13.17 1.28
N ILE A 181 19.14 14.04 0.54
CA ILE A 181 18.52 14.82 -0.55
C ILE A 181 17.97 13.87 -1.63
N PHE A 182 18.79 12.92 -2.08
CA PHE A 182 18.39 11.95 -3.08
C PHE A 182 17.22 11.09 -2.62
N HIS A 183 17.32 10.49 -1.44
CA HIS A 183 16.32 9.56 -0.92
C HIS A 183 14.99 10.27 -0.63
N ARG A 184 15.04 11.48 -0.05
CA ARG A 184 13.85 12.32 0.14
C ARG A 184 13.21 12.67 -1.20
N GLY A 185 14.01 13.08 -2.19
CA GLY A 185 13.52 13.35 -3.55
C GLY A 185 12.82 12.14 -4.16
N PHE A 186 13.40 10.96 -4.03
CA PHE A 186 12.80 9.71 -4.48
C PHE A 186 11.42 9.47 -3.82
N CYS A 187 11.32 9.58 -2.48
CA CYS A 187 10.07 9.38 -1.75
C CYS A 187 9.00 10.40 -2.16
N VAL A 188 9.39 11.69 -2.28
CA VAL A 188 8.48 12.76 -2.73
C VAL A 188 7.94 12.47 -4.13
N VAL A 189 8.80 12.09 -5.07
CA VAL A 189 8.38 11.75 -6.44
C VAL A 189 7.43 10.55 -6.43
N MET A 190 7.80 9.46 -5.75
CA MET A 190 6.98 8.25 -5.74
C MET A 190 5.61 8.48 -5.08
N LEU A 191 5.54 9.23 -3.97
CA LEU A 191 4.27 9.55 -3.33
C LEU A 191 3.42 10.50 -4.18
N SER A 192 4.03 11.51 -4.81
CA SER A 192 3.33 12.42 -5.73
C SER A 192 2.73 11.66 -6.90
N VAL A 193 3.50 10.79 -7.55
CA VAL A 193 3.02 9.93 -8.63
C VAL A 193 1.89 9.02 -8.15
N ALA A 194 2.02 8.41 -6.96
CA ALA A 194 0.99 7.57 -6.40
C ALA A 194 -0.32 8.33 -6.15
N VAL A 195 -0.24 9.56 -5.62
CA VAL A 195 -1.41 10.43 -5.38
C VAL A 195 -2.06 10.84 -6.71
N VAL A 196 -1.28 11.31 -7.67
CA VAL A 196 -1.77 11.72 -9.01
C VAL A 196 -2.47 10.54 -9.69
N LEU A 197 -1.84 9.35 -9.71
CA LEU A 197 -2.44 8.14 -10.29
C LEU A 197 -3.68 7.68 -9.51
N THR A 198 -3.73 7.91 -8.20
CA THR A 198 -4.89 7.61 -7.37
C THR A 198 -6.08 8.46 -7.79
N VAL A 199 -5.90 9.78 -7.91
CA VAL A 199 -6.94 10.71 -8.34
C VAL A 199 -7.33 10.44 -9.81
N TYR A 200 -6.35 10.32 -10.70
CA TYR A 200 -6.59 10.01 -12.11
C TYR A 200 -7.41 8.73 -12.29
N SER A 201 -7.01 7.65 -11.63
CA SER A 201 -7.72 6.37 -11.72
C SER A 201 -9.15 6.46 -11.17
N MET A 202 -9.39 7.29 -10.16
CA MET A 202 -10.73 7.53 -9.62
C MET A 202 -11.60 8.29 -10.63
N LEU A 203 -11.07 9.34 -11.25
CA LEU A 203 -11.79 10.14 -12.26
C LEU A 203 -12.14 9.29 -13.49
N VAL A 204 -11.18 8.53 -14.03
CA VAL A 204 -11.41 7.61 -15.16
C VAL A 204 -12.48 6.59 -14.82
N TYR A 205 -12.44 6.08 -13.61
CA TYR A 205 -13.41 5.10 -13.14
C TYR A 205 -14.83 5.68 -13.06
N LEU A 206 -14.99 6.85 -12.48
CA LEU A 206 -16.27 7.56 -12.39
C LEU A 206 -16.81 7.89 -13.80
N TRP A 207 -15.94 8.35 -14.70
CA TRP A 207 -16.32 8.67 -16.06
C TRP A 207 -16.82 7.44 -16.84
N ASN A 208 -16.09 6.35 -16.79
CA ASN A 208 -16.42 5.11 -17.52
C ASN A 208 -17.71 4.46 -17.03
N TYR A 209 -18.03 4.60 -15.75
CA TYR A 209 -19.19 3.96 -15.14
C TYR A 209 -20.30 4.95 -14.71
N ARG A 210 -20.28 6.18 -15.24
CA ARG A 210 -21.31 7.20 -14.94
C ARG A 210 -22.73 6.73 -15.24
N SER A 211 -22.92 5.88 -16.25
CA SER A 211 -24.22 5.31 -16.61
C SER A 211 -24.82 4.43 -15.50
N VAL A 212 -23.97 3.73 -14.74
CA VAL A 212 -24.42 2.91 -13.59
C VAL A 212 -24.96 3.78 -12.46
N VAL A 213 -24.39 4.99 -12.31
CA VAL A 213 -24.84 5.97 -11.31
C VAL A 213 -26.12 6.66 -11.78
N LEU A 214 -26.16 7.10 -13.05
CA LEU A 214 -27.29 7.87 -13.62
C LEU A 214 -28.53 7.02 -13.92
N ALA A 215 -28.37 5.70 -14.11
CA ALA A 215 -29.52 4.79 -14.33
C ALA A 215 -30.46 4.68 -13.10
N THR A 216 -30.05 5.24 -11.96
CA THR A 216 -30.87 5.28 -10.74
C THR A 216 -32.05 6.25 -10.85
N ASP A 217 -31.93 7.31 -11.67
CA ASP A 217 -32.97 8.35 -11.82
C ASP A 217 -34.09 7.98 -12.81
N ARG A 218 -33.90 6.93 -13.63
CA ARG A 218 -34.92 6.51 -14.63
C ARG A 218 -35.83 5.38 -14.15
N ALA A 219 -35.56 4.81 -12.97
CA ALA A 219 -36.35 3.72 -12.37
C ALA A 219 -37.20 4.19 -11.17
N ARG A 220 -37.34 5.47 -10.96
CA ARG A 220 -38.33 6.12 -10.11
C ARG A 220 -39.28 6.92 -10.99
#